data_a06b42e63e3ae71abcbfac07e89fdd3b
#
_entry.id   a06b42e63e3ae71abcbfac07e89fdd3b
#
_cell.length_a   1.000
_cell.length_b   1.000
_cell.length_c   1.000
_cell.angle_alpha   90.00
_cell.angle_beta   90.00
_cell.angle_gamma   90.00
#
_symmetry.space_group_name_H-M   'P 1'
#
loop_
_entity.id
_entity.type
_entity.pdbx_description
1 polymer ?
#
loop_
_entity_poly.entity_id
_entity_poly.type
_entity_poly.pdbx_seq_one_letter_code
_entity_poly.pdbx_strand_id
1 'polypeptide(L)'
;MNLAALTAYELIKEENLTDIHAKGYLLRHKKSGAKISLISNDDENKVFYIGFRTPVEDSTGVPHIIEHTVLCGSDKFPVKDPFVELVKGSLNTFLNAMTYPDKTVYPVASCNDKDFANLMDVYLDAVFHPNIYKKEEIFKQEGWHYELEDKDAPVTINGVVYNEMKGAFSSPEGVLDRVVLNSLFPDTTYSNESGGDPEVIPELTYEQYLDFHREFYHPCNSYIYLYGNMDMDEKLEFLDKEYLSHYDKIEVDSAIQLQAPFEKPVTISKPYSIASSESLEDNAYLSYNVAIGTNLESELTLAFDVLDYALLSAPGAPLKQALIDAGIGKDIMGGFDNSTLQPIFSVVAKNANKEDEEKFVGIIEDTLKKIVKDGLNRKSLLAGINSEEFKFREADYGNFPKGLIYGLSCMDSWLYDDDEPFLYLKILDVFAALKEKIETGYFEELIQKYLLDNSHKSYVSIEPEKGLNARLEKELEEKLAAYKKDLSEEEIDKLVEDTKHLKQYQEEPS
;
A
#
# COMPACT_ATOMS: atom_id res chain seq x y z
N MET A 1 11.29 -25.12 -18.42
CA MET A 1 11.49 -25.41 -17.00
C MET A 1 11.51 -26.91 -16.79
N ASN A 2 12.51 -27.43 -16.10
CA ASN A 2 12.64 -28.86 -15.81
C ASN A 2 12.33 -29.11 -14.32
N LEU A 3 11.05 -29.19 -14.00
CA LEU A 3 10.57 -29.39 -12.62
C LEU A 3 11.07 -30.70 -11.98
N ALA A 4 11.37 -31.72 -12.79
CA ALA A 4 11.90 -32.99 -12.26
C ALA A 4 13.33 -32.84 -11.68
N ALA A 5 14.09 -31.85 -12.13
CA ALA A 5 15.42 -31.52 -11.62
C ALA A 5 15.37 -30.57 -10.40
N LEU A 6 14.26 -29.84 -10.21
CA LEU A 6 14.08 -28.87 -9.14
C LEU A 6 13.46 -29.52 -7.89
N THR A 7 14.15 -30.48 -7.29
CA THR A 7 13.63 -31.30 -6.18
C THR A 7 13.32 -30.52 -4.89
N ALA A 8 13.88 -29.31 -4.73
CA ALA A 8 13.62 -28.43 -3.60
C ALA A 8 12.22 -27.78 -3.65
N TYR A 9 11.54 -27.81 -4.80
CA TYR A 9 10.25 -27.19 -5.02
C TYR A 9 9.13 -28.19 -5.25
N GLU A 10 7.93 -27.79 -4.91
CA GLU A 10 6.68 -28.44 -5.23
C GLU A 10 5.90 -27.55 -6.21
N LEU A 11 5.46 -28.12 -7.32
CA LEU A 11 4.54 -27.43 -8.24
C LEU A 11 3.13 -27.49 -7.68
N ILE A 12 2.56 -26.33 -7.34
CA ILE A 12 1.17 -26.21 -6.84
C ILE A 12 0.21 -26.02 -8.01
N LYS A 13 0.55 -25.13 -8.96
CA LYS A 13 -0.32 -24.75 -10.06
C LYS A 13 0.52 -24.43 -11.30
N GLU A 14 0.01 -24.83 -12.47
CA GLU A 14 0.51 -24.43 -13.79
C GLU A 14 -0.67 -23.98 -14.62
N GLU A 15 -0.61 -22.78 -15.19
CA GLU A 15 -1.69 -22.18 -15.98
C GLU A 15 -1.17 -21.51 -17.25
N ASN A 16 -1.95 -21.61 -18.32
CA ASN A 16 -1.76 -20.78 -19.49
C ASN A 16 -2.47 -19.44 -19.28
N LEU A 17 -1.70 -18.37 -19.14
CA LEU A 17 -2.18 -17.01 -18.99
C LEU A 17 -2.35 -16.39 -20.39
N THR A 18 -3.36 -16.83 -21.11
CA THR A 18 -3.59 -16.45 -22.51
C THR A 18 -3.83 -14.97 -22.68
N ASP A 19 -4.45 -14.32 -21.69
CA ASP A 19 -4.76 -12.90 -21.71
C ASP A 19 -3.52 -12.01 -21.79
N ILE A 20 -2.41 -12.49 -21.25
CA ILE A 20 -1.12 -11.78 -21.22
C ILE A 20 0.00 -12.52 -21.99
N HIS A 21 -0.37 -13.51 -22.83
CA HIS A 21 0.55 -14.31 -23.65
C HIS A 21 1.71 -14.92 -22.85
N ALA A 22 1.41 -15.50 -21.70
CA ALA A 22 2.41 -16.04 -20.79
C ALA A 22 2.00 -17.41 -20.23
N LYS A 23 2.95 -18.06 -19.57
CA LYS A 23 2.72 -19.26 -18.78
C LYS A 23 3.03 -18.99 -17.33
N GLY A 24 2.07 -19.26 -16.46
CA GLY A 24 2.16 -19.06 -15.03
C GLY A 24 2.45 -20.35 -14.26
N TYR A 25 3.28 -20.25 -13.25
CA TYR A 25 3.59 -21.36 -12.33
C TYR A 25 3.53 -20.84 -10.89
N LEU A 26 2.86 -21.58 -10.03
CA LEU A 26 2.94 -21.39 -8.58
C LEU A 26 3.72 -22.54 -7.98
N LEU A 27 4.81 -22.22 -7.29
CA LEU A 27 5.67 -23.18 -6.62
C LEU A 27 5.72 -22.88 -5.11
N ARG A 28 6.01 -23.94 -4.35
CA ARG A 28 6.35 -23.83 -2.93
C ARG A 28 7.71 -24.46 -2.68
N HIS A 29 8.59 -23.71 -2.01
CA HIS A 29 9.86 -24.26 -1.56
C HIS A 29 9.64 -25.16 -0.35
N LYS A 30 9.98 -26.45 -0.47
CA LYS A 30 9.60 -27.50 0.51
C LYS A 30 10.16 -27.25 1.90
N LYS A 31 11.41 -26.83 1.99
CA LYS A 31 12.09 -26.63 3.28
C LYS A 31 11.63 -25.37 4.00
N SER A 32 11.66 -24.23 3.32
CA SER A 32 11.35 -22.93 3.94
C SER A 32 9.88 -22.55 3.93
N GLY A 33 9.07 -23.17 3.05
CA GLY A 33 7.67 -22.81 2.85
C GLY A 33 7.45 -21.57 1.99
N ALA A 34 8.52 -20.98 1.40
CA ALA A 34 8.39 -19.81 0.53
C ALA A 34 7.48 -20.09 -0.66
N LYS A 35 6.68 -19.09 -1.03
CA LYS A 35 5.76 -19.12 -2.19
C LYS A 35 6.43 -18.39 -3.34
N ILE A 36 6.44 -19.00 -4.52
CA ILE A 36 7.05 -18.44 -5.71
C ILE A 36 6.05 -18.46 -6.87
N SER A 37 5.78 -17.29 -7.44
CA SER A 37 5.00 -17.13 -8.68
C SER A 37 5.94 -16.80 -9.83
N LEU A 38 5.89 -17.60 -10.89
CA LEU A 38 6.66 -17.39 -12.10
C LEU A 38 5.71 -17.06 -13.25
N ILE A 39 6.02 -16.03 -14.03
CA ILE A 39 5.35 -15.71 -15.27
C ILE A 39 6.39 -15.71 -16.39
N SER A 40 6.38 -16.77 -17.21
CA SER A 40 7.31 -16.96 -18.30
C SER A 40 6.72 -16.47 -19.62
N ASN A 41 7.43 -15.56 -20.28
CA ASN A 41 7.11 -15.03 -21.60
C ASN A 41 8.37 -14.54 -22.31
N ASP A 42 8.22 -13.81 -23.42
CA ASP A 42 9.32 -13.27 -24.24
C ASP A 42 9.68 -11.80 -23.91
N ASP A 43 9.15 -11.24 -22.83
CA ASP A 43 9.48 -9.87 -22.42
C ASP A 43 10.90 -9.79 -21.86
N GLU A 44 11.75 -8.98 -22.49
CA GLU A 44 13.14 -8.78 -22.09
C GLU A 44 13.28 -7.90 -20.85
N ASN A 45 12.25 -7.13 -20.49
CA ASN A 45 12.24 -6.33 -19.26
C ASN A 45 11.82 -7.20 -18.06
N LYS A 46 12.79 -7.92 -17.52
CA LYS A 46 12.60 -8.86 -16.43
C LYS A 46 12.26 -8.16 -15.14
N VAL A 47 11.34 -8.74 -14.39
CA VAL A 47 10.91 -8.22 -13.08
C VAL A 47 11.08 -9.29 -12.02
N PHE A 48 11.61 -8.88 -10.88
CA PHE A 48 11.63 -9.63 -9.64
C PHE A 48 11.03 -8.77 -8.54
N TYR A 49 10.24 -9.34 -7.67
CA TYR A 49 10.03 -8.80 -6.34
C TYR A 49 10.04 -9.89 -5.27
N ILE A 50 10.38 -9.49 -4.07
CA ILE A 50 10.03 -10.20 -2.86
C ILE A 50 9.13 -9.30 -2.02
N GLY A 51 7.98 -9.83 -1.61
CA GLY A 51 7.04 -9.15 -0.73
C GLY A 51 6.78 -9.96 0.52
N PHE A 52 6.37 -9.27 1.57
CA PHE A 52 5.98 -9.89 2.84
C PHE A 52 4.60 -9.36 3.24
N ARG A 53 3.79 -10.22 3.82
CA ARG A 53 2.56 -9.77 4.47
C ARG A 53 2.93 -9.19 5.83
N THR A 54 2.65 -7.91 6.03
CA THR A 54 3.12 -7.13 7.17
C THR A 54 1.96 -6.43 7.89
N PRO A 55 1.05 -7.19 8.53
CA PRO A 55 -0.01 -6.60 9.32
C PRO A 55 0.57 -5.87 10.52
N VAL A 56 -0.07 -4.78 10.94
CA VAL A 56 0.35 -3.95 12.07
C VAL A 56 -0.72 -3.93 13.16
N GLU A 57 -0.28 -3.86 14.43
CA GLU A 57 -1.15 -3.75 15.61
C GLU A 57 -1.18 -2.32 16.18
N ASP A 58 -0.30 -1.45 15.69
CA ASP A 58 -0.20 -0.04 16.08
C ASP A 58 0.19 0.85 14.90
N SER A 59 0.29 2.15 15.14
CA SER A 59 0.63 3.17 14.14
C SER A 59 2.07 3.68 14.28
N THR A 60 3.00 2.86 14.78
CA THR A 60 4.41 3.24 14.89
C THR A 60 5.15 3.29 13.56
N GLY A 61 4.54 2.77 12.48
CA GLY A 61 5.17 2.75 11.16
C GLY A 61 6.32 1.75 11.04
N VAL A 62 6.35 0.73 11.86
CA VAL A 62 7.45 -0.26 11.85
C VAL A 62 7.70 -0.89 10.48
N PRO A 63 6.68 -1.26 9.64
CA PRO A 63 6.97 -1.81 8.32
C PRO A 63 7.62 -0.79 7.38
N HIS A 64 7.24 0.48 7.47
CA HIS A 64 7.82 1.57 6.67
C HIS A 64 9.28 1.85 7.07
N ILE A 65 9.56 1.86 8.38
CA ILE A 65 10.94 2.01 8.87
C ILE A 65 11.80 0.81 8.44
N ILE A 66 11.29 -0.42 8.49
CA ILE A 66 12.00 -1.60 7.99
C ILE A 66 12.24 -1.51 6.49
N GLU A 67 11.25 -1.04 5.71
CA GLU A 67 11.41 -0.83 4.26
C GLU A 67 12.64 0.03 3.96
N HIS A 68 12.78 1.18 4.62
CA HIS A 68 13.96 2.04 4.47
C HIS A 68 15.25 1.38 4.93
N THR A 69 15.21 0.76 6.08
CA THR A 69 16.42 0.32 6.81
C THR A 69 17.07 -0.96 6.26
N VAL A 70 16.29 -1.89 5.71
CA VAL A 70 16.87 -3.10 5.09
C VAL A 70 17.72 -2.78 3.86
N LEU A 71 17.46 -1.65 3.21
CA LEU A 71 18.22 -1.16 2.07
C LEU A 71 19.47 -0.33 2.47
N CYS A 72 19.79 -0.25 3.76
CA CYS A 72 20.97 0.45 4.30
C CYS A 72 22.17 -0.47 4.57
N GLY A 73 22.34 -1.51 3.74
CA GLY A 73 23.44 -2.47 3.82
C GLY A 73 23.04 -3.81 4.41
N SER A 74 23.75 -4.84 3.97
CA SER A 74 23.49 -6.24 4.32
C SER A 74 24.80 -7.03 4.44
N ASP A 75 24.72 -8.31 4.75
CA ASP A 75 25.88 -9.16 4.98
C ASP A 75 26.80 -9.29 3.74
N LYS A 76 26.23 -9.53 2.56
CA LYS A 76 26.98 -9.59 1.30
C LYS A 76 27.34 -8.20 0.75
N PHE A 77 26.51 -7.20 1.03
CA PHE A 77 26.64 -5.85 0.48
C PHE A 77 26.69 -4.82 1.63
N PRO A 78 27.83 -4.77 2.35
CA PRO A 78 27.93 -4.00 3.60
C PRO A 78 28.10 -2.49 3.42
N VAL A 79 27.99 -1.97 2.19
CA VAL A 79 28.02 -0.52 1.91
C VAL A 79 26.86 0.16 2.61
N LYS A 80 27.07 1.40 3.02
CA LYS A 80 26.09 2.17 3.81
C LYS A 80 24.77 2.40 3.10
N ASP A 81 24.81 2.58 1.80
CA ASP A 81 23.63 2.84 0.97
C ASP A 81 23.73 2.13 -0.39
N PRO A 82 23.53 0.81 -0.43
CA PRO A 82 23.58 0.05 -1.67
C PRO A 82 22.49 0.48 -2.65
N PHE A 83 21.35 1.00 -2.16
CA PHE A 83 20.27 1.48 -3.02
C PHE A 83 20.71 2.68 -3.87
N VAL A 84 21.34 3.67 -3.27
CA VAL A 84 21.86 4.85 -4.01
C VAL A 84 22.95 4.44 -5.01
N GLU A 85 23.80 3.49 -4.66
CA GLU A 85 24.84 2.97 -5.57
C GLU A 85 24.20 2.21 -6.76
N LEU A 86 23.12 1.47 -6.55
CA LEU A 86 22.37 0.81 -7.63
C LEU A 86 21.66 1.81 -8.53
N VAL A 87 21.04 2.86 -7.98
CA VAL A 87 20.40 3.90 -8.76
C VAL A 87 21.40 4.57 -9.72
N LYS A 88 22.65 4.78 -9.28
CA LYS A 88 23.70 5.42 -10.07
C LYS A 88 24.41 4.49 -11.06
N GLY A 89 24.58 3.23 -10.70
CA GLY A 89 25.51 2.32 -11.39
C GLY A 89 24.87 1.14 -12.11
N SER A 90 23.60 0.81 -11.83
CA SER A 90 22.88 -0.31 -12.42
C SER A 90 22.21 0.08 -13.74
N LEU A 91 21.94 -0.91 -14.59
CA LEU A 91 21.14 -0.81 -15.82
C LEU A 91 19.64 -1.03 -15.55
N ASN A 92 19.20 -0.84 -14.32
CA ASN A 92 17.83 -1.07 -13.94
C ASN A 92 16.84 -0.24 -14.78
N THR A 93 15.68 -0.83 -15.04
CA THR A 93 14.52 -0.15 -15.60
C THR A 93 13.52 0.25 -14.51
N PHE A 94 13.63 -0.36 -13.34
CA PHE A 94 12.90 -0.02 -12.14
C PHE A 94 13.63 -0.48 -10.88
N LEU A 95 13.63 0.36 -9.86
CA LEU A 95 14.23 0.09 -8.56
C LEU A 95 13.43 0.85 -7.50
N ASN A 96 12.81 0.14 -6.55
CA ASN A 96 12.04 0.76 -5.48
C ASN A 96 11.84 -0.19 -4.29
N ALA A 97 11.18 0.32 -3.27
CA ALA A 97 10.54 -0.43 -2.20
C ALA A 97 9.20 0.24 -1.87
N MET A 98 8.21 -0.50 -1.43
CA MET A 98 6.85 0.02 -1.25
C MET A 98 6.20 -0.60 -0.03
N THR A 99 5.77 0.23 0.91
CA THR A 99 4.95 -0.15 2.07
C THR A 99 3.48 0.17 1.80
N TYR A 100 2.66 -0.87 1.87
CA TYR A 100 1.20 -0.80 1.78
C TYR A 100 0.56 -1.06 3.15
N PRO A 101 -0.75 -0.91 3.30
CA PRO A 101 -1.41 -1.17 4.58
C PRO A 101 -1.24 -2.59 5.14
N ASP A 102 -1.00 -3.59 4.28
CA ASP A 102 -0.97 -5.00 4.66
C ASP A 102 0.24 -5.78 4.12
N LYS A 103 1.10 -5.13 3.34
CA LYS A 103 2.27 -5.76 2.72
C LYS A 103 3.40 -4.76 2.51
N THR A 104 4.62 -5.28 2.41
CA THR A 104 5.82 -4.52 2.01
C THR A 104 6.50 -5.26 0.88
N VAL A 105 6.77 -4.57 -0.24
CA VAL A 105 7.25 -5.16 -1.49
C VAL A 105 8.53 -4.50 -1.96
N TYR A 106 9.47 -5.31 -2.42
CA TYR A 106 10.81 -4.89 -2.86
C TYR A 106 11.02 -5.28 -4.32
N PRO A 107 10.59 -4.44 -5.29
CA PRO A 107 10.67 -4.75 -6.70
C PRO A 107 11.91 -4.19 -7.38
N VAL A 108 12.42 -4.97 -8.36
CA VAL A 108 13.47 -4.57 -9.28
C VAL A 108 13.15 -5.03 -10.69
N ALA A 109 13.64 -4.30 -11.70
CA ALA A 109 13.52 -4.69 -13.10
C ALA A 109 14.76 -4.29 -13.89
N SER A 110 15.14 -5.14 -14.86
CA SER A 110 16.23 -4.87 -15.80
C SER A 110 16.07 -5.69 -17.07
N CYS A 111 16.47 -5.10 -18.21
CA CYS A 111 16.59 -5.82 -19.47
C CYS A 111 17.91 -6.61 -19.58
N ASN A 112 18.90 -6.30 -18.74
CA ASN A 112 20.20 -6.96 -18.76
C ASN A 112 20.22 -8.12 -17.77
N ASP A 113 20.55 -9.33 -18.24
CA ASP A 113 20.52 -10.56 -17.42
C ASP A 113 21.46 -10.52 -16.21
N LYS A 114 22.67 -10.01 -16.41
CA LYS A 114 23.67 -9.91 -15.35
C LYS A 114 23.29 -8.88 -14.30
N ASP A 115 22.80 -7.73 -14.73
CA ASP A 115 22.32 -6.67 -13.87
C ASP A 115 21.10 -7.15 -13.07
N PHE A 116 20.14 -7.81 -13.74
CA PHE A 116 18.97 -8.39 -13.10
C PHE A 116 19.34 -9.41 -12.01
N ALA A 117 20.29 -10.32 -12.28
CA ALA A 117 20.76 -11.29 -11.30
C ALA A 117 21.43 -10.60 -10.09
N ASN A 118 22.21 -9.54 -10.34
CA ASN A 118 22.83 -8.75 -9.28
C ASN A 118 21.78 -8.02 -8.43
N LEU A 119 20.78 -7.39 -9.05
CA LEU A 119 19.68 -6.73 -8.34
C LEU A 119 18.88 -7.69 -7.46
N MET A 120 18.61 -8.91 -7.96
CA MET A 120 17.98 -9.96 -7.16
C MET A 120 18.80 -10.29 -5.91
N ASP A 121 20.11 -10.53 -6.07
CA ASP A 121 21.00 -10.89 -4.96
C ASP A 121 21.07 -9.78 -3.91
N VAL A 122 21.22 -8.53 -4.33
CA VAL A 122 21.24 -7.38 -3.42
C VAL A 122 19.95 -7.27 -2.62
N TYR A 123 18.78 -7.41 -3.27
CA TYR A 123 17.50 -7.27 -2.60
C TYR A 123 17.15 -8.45 -1.68
N LEU A 124 17.51 -9.67 -2.09
CA LEU A 124 17.32 -10.85 -1.24
C LEU A 124 18.19 -10.77 0.01
N ASP A 125 19.46 -10.37 -0.14
CA ASP A 125 20.36 -10.24 1.02
C ASP A 125 19.92 -9.08 1.92
N ALA A 126 19.44 -7.98 1.33
CA ALA A 126 18.90 -6.85 2.09
C ALA A 126 17.73 -7.25 2.99
N VAL A 127 16.75 -7.99 2.48
CA VAL A 127 15.57 -8.34 3.26
C VAL A 127 15.81 -9.46 4.27
N PHE A 128 16.71 -10.41 3.98
CA PHE A 128 16.97 -11.54 4.85
C PHE A 128 18.14 -11.35 5.83
N HIS A 129 19.16 -10.59 5.43
CA HIS A 129 20.39 -10.39 6.20
C HIS A 129 20.79 -8.90 6.34
N PRO A 130 19.84 -8.00 6.71
CA PRO A 130 20.15 -6.58 6.81
C PRO A 130 21.09 -6.28 7.98
N ASN A 131 21.87 -5.21 7.86
CA ASN A 131 22.77 -4.74 8.91
C ASN A 131 22.07 -4.11 10.12
N ILE A 132 20.75 -4.10 10.15
CA ILE A 132 19.95 -3.50 11.23
C ILE A 132 20.23 -4.11 12.61
N TYR A 133 20.64 -5.38 12.66
CA TYR A 133 21.02 -6.07 13.90
C TYR A 133 22.40 -5.70 14.44
N LYS A 134 23.23 -5.08 13.59
CA LYS A 134 24.61 -4.74 13.89
C LYS A 134 24.81 -3.26 14.17
N LYS A 135 23.92 -2.41 13.63
CA LYS A 135 24.02 -0.94 13.64
C LYS A 135 22.69 -0.30 13.99
N GLU A 136 22.53 0.08 15.25
CA GLU A 136 21.34 0.80 15.72
C GLU A 136 21.19 2.18 15.04
N GLU A 137 22.32 2.76 14.58
CA GLU A 137 22.35 4.02 13.86
C GLU A 137 21.45 4.03 12.63
N ILE A 138 21.29 2.89 11.96
CA ILE A 138 20.39 2.73 10.80
C ILE A 138 18.93 3.02 11.21
N PHE A 139 18.48 2.42 12.32
CA PHE A 139 17.16 2.66 12.89
C PHE A 139 16.95 4.13 13.28
N LYS A 140 17.95 4.70 13.96
CA LYS A 140 17.90 6.09 14.41
C LYS A 140 17.86 7.09 13.26
N GLN A 141 18.64 6.83 12.21
CA GLN A 141 18.68 7.70 11.02
C GLN A 141 17.37 7.63 10.22
N GLU A 142 16.96 6.42 9.86
CA GLU A 142 15.82 6.20 8.97
C GLU A 142 14.47 6.27 9.70
N GLY A 143 14.38 5.79 10.92
CA GLY A 143 13.16 5.77 11.71
C GLY A 143 12.93 7.06 12.47
N TRP A 144 13.42 7.10 13.68
CA TRP A 144 13.33 8.27 14.55
C TRP A 144 14.40 8.25 15.64
N HIS A 145 14.76 9.42 16.15
CA HIS A 145 15.63 9.60 17.29
C HIS A 145 15.37 10.95 17.99
N TYR A 146 15.70 11.02 19.28
CA TYR A 146 15.85 12.29 19.96
C TYR A 146 17.14 12.96 19.54
N GLU A 147 17.10 14.29 19.34
CA GLU A 147 18.23 15.11 18.97
C GLU A 147 18.44 16.21 19.99
N LEU A 148 19.65 16.33 20.51
CA LEU A 148 20.06 17.38 21.45
C LEU A 148 21.45 17.90 21.07
N GLU A 149 21.52 19.11 20.51
CA GLU A 149 22.76 19.69 19.98
C GLU A 149 23.77 19.99 21.09
N ASP A 150 23.29 20.57 22.18
CA ASP A 150 24.02 20.87 23.40
C ASP A 150 23.07 20.89 24.61
N LYS A 151 23.65 21.04 25.81
CA LYS A 151 22.87 21.02 27.07
C LYS A 151 21.80 22.10 27.15
N ASP A 152 21.99 23.25 26.50
CA ASP A 152 21.07 24.40 26.57
C ASP A 152 20.02 24.35 25.44
N ALA A 153 20.26 23.58 24.37
CA ALA A 153 19.34 23.43 23.27
C ALA A 153 18.05 22.68 23.65
N PRO A 154 16.94 22.88 22.94
CA PRO A 154 15.76 22.07 23.12
C PRO A 154 15.98 20.65 22.57
N VAL A 155 15.34 19.65 23.18
CA VAL A 155 15.24 18.31 22.60
C VAL A 155 14.26 18.36 21.43
N THR A 156 14.64 17.77 20.31
CA THR A 156 13.80 17.60 19.12
C THR A 156 13.72 16.13 18.72
N ILE A 157 12.78 15.79 17.86
CA ILE A 157 12.68 14.47 17.21
C ILE A 157 13.02 14.64 15.74
N ASN A 158 13.84 13.73 15.23
CA ASN A 158 14.26 13.69 13.82
C ASN A 158 14.29 12.24 13.33
N GLY A 159 14.34 12.06 12.04
CA GLY A 159 14.39 10.76 11.35
C GLY A 159 13.77 10.88 9.97
N VAL A 160 14.22 10.05 9.01
CA VAL A 160 13.75 10.15 7.62
C VAL A 160 12.26 9.85 7.54
N VAL A 161 11.82 8.67 8.02
CA VAL A 161 10.41 8.27 8.01
C VAL A 161 9.55 9.21 8.88
N TYR A 162 10.04 9.58 10.06
CA TYR A 162 9.32 10.52 10.93
C TYR A 162 9.04 11.85 10.22
N ASN A 163 10.04 12.43 9.57
CA ASN A 163 9.90 13.70 8.85
C ASN A 163 9.00 13.56 7.62
N GLU A 164 9.13 12.46 6.88
CA GLU A 164 8.28 12.16 5.73
C GLU A 164 6.81 12.06 6.13
N MET A 165 6.51 11.35 7.20
CA MET A 165 5.14 11.19 7.66
C MET A 165 4.55 12.47 8.26
N LYS A 166 5.35 13.35 8.87
CA LYS A 166 4.89 14.71 9.22
C LYS A 166 4.42 15.48 7.99
N GLY A 167 5.13 15.36 6.88
CA GLY A 167 4.73 15.94 5.59
C GLY A 167 3.42 15.31 5.05
N ALA A 168 3.33 14.00 5.04
CA ALA A 168 2.16 13.26 4.55
C ALA A 168 0.88 13.57 5.35
N PHE A 169 1.01 13.78 6.66
CA PHE A 169 -0.10 14.14 7.55
C PHE A 169 -0.55 15.61 7.43
N SER A 170 0.15 16.43 6.66
CA SER A 170 -0.23 17.81 6.37
C SER A 170 -1.18 17.94 5.17
N SER A 171 -1.31 16.91 4.34
CA SER A 171 -2.21 16.90 3.18
C SER A 171 -3.64 16.52 3.59
N PRO A 172 -4.66 17.32 3.23
CA PRO A 172 -6.05 16.97 3.52
C PRO A 172 -6.49 15.68 2.83
N GLU A 173 -6.04 15.40 1.61
CA GLU A 173 -6.30 14.15 0.91
C GLU A 173 -5.68 12.96 1.66
N GLY A 174 -4.44 13.08 2.10
CA GLY A 174 -3.78 12.05 2.91
C GLY A 174 -4.46 11.80 4.24
N VAL A 175 -4.99 12.83 4.90
CA VAL A 175 -5.82 12.69 6.12
C VAL A 175 -7.11 11.94 5.78
N LEU A 176 -7.79 12.31 4.69
CA LEU A 176 -9.02 11.68 4.26
C LEU A 176 -8.84 10.19 3.99
N ASP A 177 -7.86 9.82 3.18
CA ASP A 177 -7.60 8.42 2.80
C ASP A 177 -7.36 7.52 4.02
N ARG A 178 -6.57 8.00 4.98
CA ARG A 178 -6.33 7.26 6.24
C ARG A 178 -7.59 7.10 7.06
N VAL A 179 -8.34 8.19 7.25
CA VAL A 179 -9.57 8.15 8.05
C VAL A 179 -10.62 7.26 7.41
N VAL A 180 -10.74 7.26 6.08
CA VAL A 180 -11.63 6.35 5.34
C VAL A 180 -11.25 4.89 5.62
N LEU A 181 -9.99 4.53 5.43
CA LEU A 181 -9.51 3.16 5.66
C LEU A 181 -9.75 2.72 7.11
N ASN A 182 -9.31 3.53 8.08
CA ASN A 182 -9.44 3.22 9.50
C ASN A 182 -10.90 3.13 9.95
N SER A 183 -11.78 3.98 9.40
CA SER A 183 -13.19 4.03 9.76
C SER A 183 -13.99 2.83 9.27
N LEU A 184 -13.61 2.27 8.12
CA LEU A 184 -14.29 1.11 7.54
C LEU A 184 -13.80 -0.22 8.14
N PHE A 185 -12.59 -0.27 8.66
CA PHE A 185 -11.96 -1.50 9.14
C PHE A 185 -11.36 -1.38 10.54
N PRO A 186 -12.15 -0.95 11.56
CA PRO A 186 -11.63 -0.61 12.89
C PRO A 186 -11.11 -1.80 13.70
N ASP A 187 -11.51 -3.04 13.35
CA ASP A 187 -11.13 -4.26 14.08
C ASP A 187 -10.01 -5.05 13.38
N THR A 188 -9.35 -4.47 12.40
CA THR A 188 -8.33 -5.11 11.56
C THR A 188 -7.03 -4.32 11.55
N THR A 189 -5.99 -4.85 10.87
CA THR A 189 -4.73 -4.13 10.65
C THR A 189 -4.94 -2.76 10.03
N TYR A 190 -5.99 -2.57 9.22
CA TYR A 190 -6.29 -1.31 8.55
C TYR A 190 -6.81 -0.20 9.49
N SER A 191 -7.06 -0.50 10.76
CA SER A 191 -7.33 0.52 11.78
C SER A 191 -6.10 1.34 12.15
N ASN A 192 -4.91 0.86 11.77
CA ASN A 192 -3.63 1.47 12.06
C ASN A 192 -2.97 2.05 10.79
N GLU A 193 -2.05 2.98 10.99
CA GLU A 193 -1.26 3.58 9.92
C GLU A 193 0.06 2.83 9.74
N SER A 194 0.17 2.00 8.70
CA SER A 194 1.39 1.22 8.42
C SER A 194 2.60 2.08 8.07
N GLY A 195 2.36 3.25 7.47
CA GLY A 195 3.40 4.25 7.20
C GLY A 195 3.92 4.97 8.44
N GLY A 196 3.15 4.98 9.50
CA GLY A 196 3.45 5.61 10.78
C GLY A 196 2.75 6.95 11.01
N ASP A 197 2.16 7.08 12.19
CA ASP A 197 1.62 8.33 12.69
C ASP A 197 2.74 9.08 13.42
N PRO A 198 3.09 10.33 13.08
CA PRO A 198 4.14 11.08 13.73
C PRO A 198 3.97 11.23 15.26
N GLU A 199 2.74 11.18 15.78
CA GLU A 199 2.49 11.19 17.21
C GLU A 199 2.81 9.85 17.88
N VAL A 200 2.80 8.74 17.12
CA VAL A 200 2.97 7.37 17.59
C VAL A 200 4.35 6.79 17.25
N ILE A 201 4.95 7.19 16.12
CA ILE A 201 6.28 6.72 15.70
C ILE A 201 7.31 6.74 16.86
N PRO A 202 7.39 7.79 17.70
CA PRO A 202 8.36 7.84 18.80
C PRO A 202 8.12 6.84 19.95
N GLU A 203 7.07 6.05 19.89
CA GLU A 203 6.82 4.95 20.82
C GLU A 203 7.54 3.66 20.42
N LEU A 204 7.98 3.56 19.13
CA LEU A 204 8.67 2.39 18.62
C LEU A 204 10.08 2.29 19.21
N THR A 205 10.36 1.20 19.91
CA THR A 205 11.70 0.88 20.39
C THR A 205 12.50 0.10 19.34
N TYR A 206 13.83 0.17 19.44
CA TYR A 206 14.72 -0.60 18.56
C TYR A 206 14.46 -2.11 18.67
N GLU A 207 14.19 -2.65 19.86
CA GLU A 207 13.91 -4.08 20.03
C GLU A 207 12.59 -4.50 19.37
N GLN A 208 11.51 -3.73 19.54
CA GLN A 208 10.22 -3.99 18.86
C GLN A 208 10.37 -3.97 17.34
N TYR A 209 11.18 -3.04 16.83
CA TYR A 209 11.50 -2.97 15.40
C TYR A 209 12.26 -4.21 14.91
N LEU A 210 13.27 -4.69 15.66
CA LEU A 210 13.97 -5.92 15.32
C LEU A 210 13.08 -7.16 15.42
N ASP A 211 12.18 -7.21 16.41
CA ASP A 211 11.23 -8.31 16.57
C ASP A 211 10.27 -8.40 15.40
N PHE A 212 9.78 -7.26 14.90
CA PHE A 212 8.92 -7.23 13.71
C PHE A 212 9.65 -7.83 12.48
N HIS A 213 10.91 -7.47 12.26
CA HIS A 213 11.68 -8.06 11.18
C HIS A 213 11.88 -9.58 11.38
N ARG A 214 12.22 -10.05 12.58
CA ARG A 214 12.38 -11.48 12.90
C ARG A 214 11.10 -12.26 12.63
N GLU A 215 9.95 -11.70 12.96
CA GLU A 215 8.65 -12.35 12.84
C GLU A 215 8.19 -12.42 11.38
N PHE A 216 8.17 -11.31 10.66
CA PHE A 216 7.52 -11.21 9.35
C PHE A 216 8.45 -11.41 8.15
N TYR A 217 9.76 -11.20 8.30
CA TYR A 217 10.74 -11.31 7.20
C TYR A 217 11.35 -12.71 7.10
N HIS A 218 10.50 -13.71 7.20
CA HIS A 218 10.88 -15.12 7.02
C HIS A 218 10.36 -15.62 5.66
N PRO A 219 11.12 -16.52 4.97
CA PRO A 219 10.71 -17.04 3.66
C PRO A 219 9.29 -17.61 3.61
N CYS A 220 8.81 -18.27 4.66
CA CYS A 220 7.44 -18.83 4.69
C CYS A 220 6.34 -17.75 4.64
N ASN A 221 6.63 -16.50 5.02
CA ASN A 221 5.74 -15.34 4.91
C ASN A 221 6.03 -14.50 3.67
N SER A 222 6.93 -14.96 2.78
CA SER A 222 7.31 -14.24 1.58
C SER A 222 6.50 -14.64 0.37
N TYR A 223 6.36 -13.68 -0.55
CA TYR A 223 5.76 -13.79 -1.87
C TYR A 223 6.84 -13.41 -2.88
N ILE A 224 7.44 -14.40 -3.54
CA ILE A 224 8.52 -14.22 -4.51
C ILE A 224 7.93 -14.29 -5.91
N TYR A 225 8.22 -13.29 -6.73
CA TYR A 225 7.71 -13.14 -8.08
C TYR A 225 8.84 -12.96 -9.09
N LEU A 226 8.77 -13.72 -10.18
CA LEU A 226 9.67 -13.62 -11.32
C LEU A 226 8.86 -13.55 -12.61
N TYR A 227 9.19 -12.59 -13.46
CA TYR A 227 8.49 -12.34 -14.72
C TYR A 227 9.49 -12.06 -15.84
N GLY A 228 9.23 -12.61 -17.01
CA GLY A 228 9.89 -12.25 -18.25
C GLY A 228 10.65 -13.39 -18.90
N ASN A 229 11.50 -13.03 -19.88
CA ASN A 229 12.35 -13.95 -20.61
C ASN A 229 13.64 -14.22 -19.83
N MET A 230 13.68 -15.32 -19.10
CA MET A 230 14.85 -15.74 -18.34
C MET A 230 14.89 -17.24 -18.16
N ASP A 231 16.06 -17.78 -17.79
CA ASP A 231 16.19 -19.16 -17.34
C ASP A 231 15.62 -19.28 -15.91
N MET A 232 14.37 -19.73 -15.83
CA MET A 232 13.66 -19.89 -14.54
C MET A 232 14.30 -20.98 -13.67
N ASP A 233 14.86 -22.02 -14.27
CA ASP A 233 15.54 -23.11 -13.53
C ASP A 233 16.78 -22.58 -12.82
N GLU A 234 17.59 -21.76 -13.50
CA GLU A 234 18.75 -21.09 -12.90
C GLU A 234 18.35 -20.19 -11.73
N LYS A 235 17.29 -19.40 -11.89
CA LYS A 235 16.80 -18.49 -10.83
C LYS A 235 16.27 -19.25 -9.62
N LEU A 236 15.54 -20.34 -9.83
CA LEU A 236 15.07 -21.21 -8.75
C LEU A 236 16.18 -21.93 -8.02
N GLU A 237 17.21 -22.40 -8.75
CA GLU A 237 18.42 -22.96 -8.10
C GLU A 237 19.17 -21.93 -7.28
N PHE A 238 19.29 -20.70 -7.78
CA PHE A 238 19.92 -19.60 -7.05
C PHE A 238 19.15 -19.29 -5.76
N LEU A 239 17.82 -19.14 -5.83
CA LEU A 239 16.98 -18.90 -4.66
C LEU A 239 17.12 -20.00 -3.60
N ASP A 240 17.12 -21.27 -4.02
CA ASP A 240 17.29 -22.41 -3.10
C ASP A 240 18.66 -22.35 -2.42
N LYS A 241 19.74 -22.34 -3.22
CA LYS A 241 21.12 -22.52 -2.72
C LYS A 241 21.60 -21.33 -1.88
N GLU A 242 21.31 -20.11 -2.32
CA GLU A 242 21.83 -18.90 -1.68
C GLU A 242 21.00 -18.43 -0.49
N TYR A 243 19.69 -18.72 -0.49
CA TYR A 243 18.78 -18.18 0.52
C TYR A 243 17.84 -19.21 1.15
N LEU A 244 16.94 -19.82 0.40
CA LEU A 244 15.78 -20.52 0.94
C LEU A 244 16.15 -21.83 1.70
N SER A 245 17.19 -22.56 1.26
CA SER A 245 17.63 -23.79 1.93
C SER A 245 18.21 -23.56 3.32
N HIS A 246 18.52 -22.32 3.68
CA HIS A 246 19.03 -21.95 5.00
C HIS A 246 17.95 -21.81 6.08
N TYR A 247 16.68 -21.87 5.67
CA TYR A 247 15.52 -21.68 6.55
C TYR A 247 14.66 -22.94 6.62
N ASP A 248 14.23 -23.28 7.82
CA ASP A 248 13.16 -24.25 8.01
C ASP A 248 11.80 -23.57 8.06
N LYS A 249 10.75 -24.26 7.60
CA LYS A 249 9.39 -23.75 7.65
C LYS A 249 8.97 -23.49 9.10
N ILE A 250 8.40 -22.32 9.34
CA ILE A 250 7.79 -21.93 10.61
C ILE A 250 6.33 -21.50 10.36
N GLU A 251 5.57 -21.30 11.45
CA GLU A 251 4.26 -20.65 11.39
C GLU A 251 4.44 -19.16 11.67
N VAL A 252 3.85 -18.31 10.82
CA VAL A 252 3.81 -16.86 10.99
C VAL A 252 2.36 -16.42 10.97
N ASP A 253 1.91 -15.78 12.05
CA ASP A 253 0.55 -15.23 12.13
C ASP A 253 0.50 -13.86 11.46
N SER A 254 0.31 -13.87 10.15
CA SER A 254 0.23 -12.65 9.34
C SER A 254 -1.07 -12.52 8.55
N ALA A 255 -2.06 -13.39 8.81
CA ALA A 255 -3.30 -13.41 8.06
C ALA A 255 -4.08 -12.08 8.23
N ILE A 256 -4.53 -11.52 7.10
CA ILE A 256 -5.35 -10.32 7.11
C ILE A 256 -6.78 -10.70 7.46
N GLN A 257 -7.31 -10.09 8.51
CA GLN A 257 -8.66 -10.38 9.00
C GLN A 257 -9.72 -9.60 8.23
N LEU A 258 -10.87 -10.24 8.00
CA LEU A 258 -12.05 -9.58 7.49
C LEU A 258 -12.69 -8.71 8.57
N GLN A 259 -13.05 -7.49 8.21
CA GLN A 259 -13.95 -6.67 9.03
C GLN A 259 -15.37 -7.20 8.94
N ALA A 260 -15.97 -7.46 10.08
CA ALA A 260 -17.39 -7.79 10.13
C ALA A 260 -18.25 -6.62 9.62
N PRO A 261 -19.35 -6.89 8.91
CA PRO A 261 -20.27 -5.84 8.46
C PRO A 261 -20.80 -5.01 9.63
N PHE A 262 -20.96 -3.70 9.43
CA PHE A 262 -21.56 -2.83 10.42
C PHE A 262 -23.08 -3.01 10.51
N GLU A 263 -23.66 -2.83 11.69
CA GLU A 263 -25.12 -2.79 11.86
C GLU A 263 -25.73 -1.51 11.24
N LYS A 264 -24.97 -0.42 11.26
CA LYS A 264 -25.35 0.89 10.69
C LYS A 264 -24.10 1.65 10.24
N PRO A 265 -24.24 2.60 9.29
CA PRO A 265 -23.15 3.48 8.90
C PRO A 265 -22.52 4.22 10.10
N VAL A 266 -21.22 4.47 10.04
CA VAL A 266 -20.50 5.30 11.01
C VAL A 266 -20.25 6.69 10.42
N THR A 267 -20.22 7.71 11.29
CA THR A 267 -19.91 9.09 10.91
C THR A 267 -18.70 9.56 11.69
N ILE A 268 -17.68 10.07 11.02
CA ILE A 268 -16.42 10.52 11.61
C ILE A 268 -16.05 11.88 11.04
N SER A 269 -15.59 12.76 11.92
CA SER A 269 -15.00 14.05 11.57
C SER A 269 -13.58 14.15 12.11
N LYS A 270 -12.65 14.67 11.28
CA LYS A 270 -11.28 14.95 11.65
C LYS A 270 -10.86 16.32 11.13
N PRO A 271 -10.03 17.06 11.87
CA PRO A 271 -9.49 18.33 11.40
C PRO A 271 -8.30 18.11 10.45
N TYR A 272 -8.05 19.11 9.59
CA TYR A 272 -6.78 19.30 8.92
C TYR A 272 -6.34 20.76 8.99
N SER A 273 -5.03 21.02 8.91
CA SER A 273 -4.48 22.35 9.11
C SER A 273 -4.62 23.21 7.84
N ILE A 274 -5.09 24.44 8.05
CA ILE A 274 -5.01 25.53 7.05
C ILE A 274 -4.29 26.72 7.64
N ALA A 275 -3.78 27.60 6.77
CA ALA A 275 -3.20 28.86 7.18
C ALA A 275 -4.25 29.80 7.81
N SER A 276 -3.82 30.67 8.71
CA SER A 276 -4.72 31.63 9.39
C SER A 276 -5.40 32.61 8.42
N SER A 277 -4.80 32.84 7.24
CA SER A 277 -5.34 33.69 6.18
C SER A 277 -6.36 32.99 5.27
N GLU A 278 -6.46 31.68 5.33
CA GLU A 278 -7.40 30.90 4.50
C GLU A 278 -8.82 30.93 5.11
N SER A 279 -9.83 30.78 4.24
CA SER A 279 -11.24 30.72 4.64
C SER A 279 -11.59 29.34 5.21
N LEU A 280 -12.47 29.33 6.21
CA LEU A 280 -13.12 28.10 6.67
C LEU A 280 -14.26 27.66 5.71
N GLU A 281 -14.86 28.62 4.99
CA GLU A 281 -15.90 28.32 4.01
C GLU A 281 -15.31 27.64 2.78
N ASP A 282 -16.08 26.72 2.21
CA ASP A 282 -15.74 25.98 0.99
C ASP A 282 -14.36 25.27 1.09
N ASN A 283 -14.04 24.74 2.25
CA ASN A 283 -12.71 24.16 2.50
C ASN A 283 -12.75 22.82 3.25
N ALA A 284 -13.93 22.27 3.47
CA ALA A 284 -14.11 20.92 3.99
C ALA A 284 -14.11 19.86 2.87
N TYR A 285 -13.79 18.63 3.24
CA TYR A 285 -13.93 17.44 2.41
C TYR A 285 -15.02 16.57 2.99
N LEU A 286 -15.97 16.13 2.17
CA LEU A 286 -17.01 15.20 2.55
C LEU A 286 -16.83 13.91 1.76
N SER A 287 -16.93 12.75 2.39
CA SER A 287 -16.84 11.48 1.70
C SER A 287 -17.87 10.46 2.15
N TYR A 288 -18.36 9.71 1.17
CA TYR A 288 -19.28 8.59 1.30
C TYR A 288 -18.53 7.34 0.88
N ASN A 289 -18.31 6.41 1.81
CA ASN A 289 -17.42 5.27 1.62
C ASN A 289 -18.14 3.97 1.95
N VAL A 290 -17.95 2.95 1.12
CA VAL A 290 -18.62 1.65 1.25
C VAL A 290 -17.61 0.53 1.04
N ALA A 291 -17.57 -0.45 1.95
CA ALA A 291 -16.80 -1.68 1.76
C ALA A 291 -17.57 -2.64 0.85
N ILE A 292 -16.89 -3.14 -0.20
CA ILE A 292 -17.51 -3.93 -1.28
C ILE A 292 -16.92 -5.33 -1.33
N GLY A 293 -17.58 -6.32 -0.78
CA GLY A 293 -17.16 -7.72 -0.89
C GLY A 293 -15.71 -7.96 -0.47
N THR A 294 -15.04 -8.82 -1.21
CA THR A 294 -13.61 -9.10 -1.03
C THR A 294 -12.84 -9.07 -2.35
N ASN A 295 -11.54 -8.88 -2.28
CA ASN A 295 -10.66 -8.86 -3.45
C ASN A 295 -10.45 -10.24 -4.11
N LEU A 296 -11.04 -11.28 -3.55
CA LEU A 296 -11.09 -12.62 -4.18
C LEU A 296 -12.28 -12.79 -5.15
N GLU A 297 -13.15 -11.79 -5.22
CA GLU A 297 -14.34 -11.76 -6.10
C GLU A 297 -14.06 -10.88 -7.34
N SER A 298 -13.29 -11.41 -8.32
CA SER A 298 -12.80 -10.62 -9.45
C SER A 298 -13.92 -10.03 -10.33
N GLU A 299 -15.02 -10.75 -10.56
CA GLU A 299 -16.14 -10.21 -11.33
C GLU A 299 -16.78 -9.01 -10.62
N LEU A 300 -16.98 -9.10 -9.31
CA LEU A 300 -17.52 -8.00 -8.51
C LEU A 300 -16.58 -6.80 -8.53
N THR A 301 -15.28 -7.01 -8.34
CA THR A 301 -14.26 -5.97 -8.38
C THR A 301 -14.25 -5.25 -9.72
N LEU A 302 -14.20 -5.98 -10.83
CA LEU A 302 -14.21 -5.39 -12.17
C LEU A 302 -15.55 -4.70 -12.49
N ALA A 303 -16.67 -5.22 -12.00
CA ALA A 303 -17.96 -4.57 -12.15
C ALA A 303 -18.01 -3.22 -11.40
N PHE A 304 -17.37 -3.11 -10.24
CA PHE A 304 -17.28 -1.84 -9.51
C PHE A 304 -16.32 -0.84 -10.15
N ASP A 305 -15.24 -1.27 -10.83
CA ASP A 305 -14.45 -0.38 -11.68
C ASP A 305 -15.31 0.25 -12.80
N VAL A 306 -16.17 -0.55 -13.40
CA VAL A 306 -17.13 -0.08 -14.43
C VAL A 306 -18.18 0.86 -13.83
N LEU A 307 -18.70 0.53 -12.63
CA LEU A 307 -19.66 1.40 -11.91
C LEU A 307 -19.04 2.73 -11.50
N ASP A 308 -17.78 2.73 -11.06
CA ASP A 308 -17.05 3.97 -10.78
C ASP A 308 -17.02 4.87 -12.01
N TYR A 309 -16.65 4.32 -13.16
CA TYR A 309 -16.69 5.08 -14.41
C TYR A 309 -18.09 5.61 -14.71
N ALA A 310 -19.10 4.74 -14.70
CA ALA A 310 -20.48 5.12 -15.07
C ALA A 310 -21.13 6.11 -14.12
N LEU A 311 -20.82 6.05 -12.82
CA LEU A 311 -21.40 6.89 -11.77
C LEU A 311 -20.67 8.21 -11.55
N LEU A 312 -19.35 8.27 -11.75
CA LEU A 312 -18.50 9.39 -11.36
C LEU A 312 -17.66 9.99 -12.49
N SER A 313 -17.14 9.18 -13.42
CA SER A 313 -16.10 9.62 -14.36
C SER A 313 -16.60 9.85 -15.79
N ALA A 314 -17.66 9.16 -16.21
CA ALA A 314 -18.25 9.32 -17.55
C ALA A 314 -18.79 10.73 -17.76
N PRO A 315 -18.82 11.25 -19.00
CA PRO A 315 -19.48 12.51 -19.30
C PRO A 315 -20.94 12.49 -18.84
N GLY A 316 -21.33 13.45 -17.99
CA GLY A 316 -22.67 13.51 -17.41
C GLY A 316 -22.97 12.42 -16.38
N ALA A 317 -21.96 11.86 -15.77
CA ALA A 317 -22.09 10.83 -14.73
C ALA A 317 -23.05 11.24 -13.62
N PRO A 318 -24.04 10.40 -13.27
CA PRO A 318 -25.21 10.84 -12.50
C PRO A 318 -24.89 11.29 -11.07
N LEU A 319 -23.98 10.63 -10.36
CA LEU A 319 -23.61 11.06 -9.01
C LEU A 319 -22.85 12.38 -9.03
N LYS A 320 -21.86 12.50 -9.91
CA LYS A 320 -21.11 13.75 -10.07
C LYS A 320 -22.03 14.91 -10.45
N GLN A 321 -22.90 14.71 -11.44
CA GLN A 321 -23.81 15.75 -11.91
C GLN A 321 -24.82 16.19 -10.85
N ALA A 322 -25.41 15.24 -10.12
CA ALA A 322 -26.38 15.55 -9.06
C ALA A 322 -25.76 16.40 -7.94
N LEU A 323 -24.53 16.11 -7.54
CA LEU A 323 -23.81 16.85 -6.52
C LEU A 323 -23.39 18.24 -7.00
N ILE A 324 -22.93 18.35 -8.24
CA ILE A 324 -22.59 19.64 -8.87
C ILE A 324 -23.85 20.53 -8.96
N ASP A 325 -24.96 20.00 -9.45
CA ASP A 325 -26.23 20.73 -9.60
C ASP A 325 -26.79 21.22 -8.25
N ALA A 326 -26.52 20.48 -7.19
CA ALA A 326 -26.91 20.86 -5.82
C ALA A 326 -25.92 21.86 -5.16
N GLY A 327 -24.82 22.21 -5.81
CA GLY A 327 -23.81 23.11 -5.29
C GLY A 327 -22.99 22.53 -4.12
N ILE A 328 -22.87 21.19 -4.03
CA ILE A 328 -22.07 20.52 -3.02
C ILE A 328 -20.61 20.47 -3.47
N GLY A 329 -19.76 21.22 -2.77
CA GLY A 329 -18.33 21.30 -3.08
C GLY A 329 -18.04 22.01 -4.41
N LYS A 330 -16.76 22.15 -4.72
CA LYS A 330 -16.26 22.74 -5.98
C LYS A 330 -15.75 21.68 -6.96
N ASP A 331 -15.46 20.50 -6.46
CA ASP A 331 -15.11 19.33 -7.28
C ASP A 331 -15.65 18.07 -6.65
N ILE A 332 -16.09 17.14 -7.49
CA ILE A 332 -16.57 15.82 -7.10
C ILE A 332 -15.60 14.79 -7.69
N MET A 333 -15.08 13.97 -6.83
CA MET A 333 -14.18 12.88 -7.18
C MET A 333 -14.59 11.62 -6.41
N GLY A 334 -13.86 10.57 -6.59
CA GLY A 334 -14.05 9.31 -5.91
C GLY A 334 -13.40 8.21 -6.71
N GLY A 335 -13.72 7.00 -6.39
CA GLY A 335 -13.15 5.87 -7.06
C GLY A 335 -13.49 4.56 -6.40
N PHE A 336 -13.05 3.52 -7.06
CA PHE A 336 -13.05 2.17 -6.53
C PHE A 336 -11.60 1.73 -6.29
N ASP A 337 -11.28 1.40 -5.05
CA ASP A 337 -9.95 0.97 -4.62
C ASP A 337 -10.00 -0.50 -4.18
N ASN A 338 -9.26 -1.36 -4.88
CA ASN A 338 -9.13 -2.79 -4.61
C ASN A 338 -7.75 -3.18 -4.06
N SER A 339 -7.01 -2.25 -3.48
CA SER A 339 -5.66 -2.49 -2.95
C SER A 339 -5.62 -3.20 -1.59
N THR A 340 -6.78 -3.44 -0.97
CA THR A 340 -6.95 -4.11 0.33
C THR A 340 -7.85 -5.33 0.22
N LEU A 341 -7.91 -6.16 1.28
CA LEU A 341 -8.74 -7.38 1.28
C LEU A 341 -10.21 -7.10 0.94
N GLN A 342 -10.77 -6.03 1.51
CA GLN A 342 -12.12 -5.56 1.21
C GLN A 342 -12.04 -4.25 0.43
N PRO A 343 -12.37 -4.26 -0.87
CA PRO A 343 -12.35 -3.05 -1.68
C PRO A 343 -13.29 -1.96 -1.18
N ILE A 344 -12.97 -0.72 -1.54
CA ILE A 344 -13.72 0.47 -1.10
C ILE A 344 -14.24 1.23 -2.32
N PHE A 345 -15.54 1.54 -2.33
CA PHE A 345 -16.13 2.53 -3.23
C PHE A 345 -16.33 3.85 -2.48
N SER A 346 -15.83 4.94 -3.05
CA SER A 346 -15.89 6.28 -2.42
C SER A 346 -16.43 7.32 -3.37
N VAL A 347 -17.22 8.26 -2.80
CA VAL A 347 -17.61 9.54 -3.44
C VAL A 347 -17.11 10.65 -2.54
N VAL A 348 -16.37 11.60 -3.11
CA VAL A 348 -15.73 12.70 -2.37
C VAL A 348 -16.16 14.05 -2.95
N ALA A 349 -16.63 14.95 -2.09
CA ALA A 349 -16.80 16.35 -2.41
C ALA A 349 -15.66 17.17 -1.82
N LYS A 350 -14.87 17.81 -2.68
CA LYS A 350 -13.77 18.70 -2.29
C LYS A 350 -14.25 20.14 -2.21
N ASN A 351 -13.68 20.91 -1.30
CA ASN A 351 -14.03 22.30 -1.08
C ASN A 351 -15.52 22.48 -0.85
N ALA A 352 -16.04 21.67 0.07
CA ALA A 352 -17.41 21.66 0.55
C ALA A 352 -17.53 22.31 1.94
N ASN A 353 -18.68 22.19 2.55
CA ASN A 353 -18.93 22.65 3.91
C ASN A 353 -19.47 21.50 4.77
N LYS A 354 -19.07 21.43 6.02
CA LYS A 354 -19.51 20.39 6.97
C LYS A 354 -21.04 20.32 7.10
N GLU A 355 -21.69 21.47 7.09
CA GLU A 355 -23.14 21.61 7.20
C GLU A 355 -23.90 20.92 6.07
N ASP A 356 -23.24 20.67 4.93
CA ASP A 356 -23.80 19.98 3.77
C ASP A 356 -23.70 18.46 3.85
N GLU A 357 -23.12 17.87 4.91
CA GLU A 357 -22.85 16.41 4.99
C GLU A 357 -24.13 15.57 4.85
N GLU A 358 -25.20 15.90 5.57
CA GLU A 358 -26.47 15.17 5.47
C GLU A 358 -27.09 15.31 4.07
N LYS A 359 -27.01 16.49 3.49
CA LYS A 359 -27.49 16.77 2.13
C LYS A 359 -26.66 15.99 1.10
N PHE A 360 -25.34 15.96 1.26
CA PHE A 360 -24.42 15.19 0.43
C PHE A 360 -24.79 13.70 0.41
N VAL A 361 -24.93 13.08 1.57
CA VAL A 361 -25.34 11.67 1.71
C VAL A 361 -26.72 11.43 1.10
N GLY A 362 -27.68 12.29 1.39
CA GLY A 362 -29.05 12.20 0.86
C GLY A 362 -29.12 12.26 -0.66
N ILE A 363 -28.36 13.17 -1.29
CA ILE A 363 -28.30 13.28 -2.76
C ILE A 363 -27.70 12.00 -3.38
N ILE A 364 -26.65 11.45 -2.80
CA ILE A 364 -26.04 10.20 -3.28
C ILE A 364 -27.06 9.07 -3.23
N GLU A 365 -27.70 8.86 -2.09
CA GLU A 365 -28.65 7.76 -1.92
C GLU A 365 -29.91 7.93 -2.79
N ASP A 366 -30.45 9.13 -2.90
CA ASP A 366 -31.60 9.41 -3.76
C ASP A 366 -31.27 9.22 -5.25
N THR A 367 -30.06 9.62 -5.66
CA THR A 367 -29.56 9.39 -7.03
C THR A 367 -29.40 7.90 -7.32
N LEU A 368 -28.82 7.14 -6.39
CA LEU A 368 -28.67 5.68 -6.53
C LEU A 368 -30.03 4.98 -6.60
N LYS A 369 -30.99 5.35 -5.75
CA LYS A 369 -32.38 4.82 -5.79
C LYS A 369 -33.06 5.11 -7.13
N LYS A 370 -32.85 6.32 -7.66
CA LYS A 370 -33.37 6.68 -8.99
C LYS A 370 -32.74 5.83 -10.09
N ILE A 371 -31.43 5.61 -10.04
CA ILE A 371 -30.71 4.77 -11.01
C ILE A 371 -31.22 3.32 -10.97
N VAL A 372 -31.41 2.75 -9.79
CA VAL A 372 -31.96 1.38 -9.65
C VAL A 372 -33.35 1.28 -10.29
N LYS A 373 -34.18 2.32 -10.13
CA LYS A 373 -35.53 2.37 -10.70
C LYS A 373 -35.52 2.56 -12.22
N ASP A 374 -34.72 3.51 -12.72
CA ASP A 374 -34.79 4.00 -14.10
C ASP A 374 -33.73 3.31 -15.02
N GLY A 375 -32.73 2.66 -14.45
CA GLY A 375 -31.61 2.03 -15.12
C GLY A 375 -30.42 2.98 -15.33
N LEU A 376 -29.23 2.39 -15.46
CA LEU A 376 -27.99 3.07 -15.85
C LEU A 376 -27.93 3.33 -17.34
N ASN A 377 -27.15 4.35 -17.73
CA ASN A 377 -26.85 4.59 -19.14
C ASN A 377 -26.00 3.43 -19.70
N ARG A 378 -26.60 2.66 -20.61
CA ARG A 378 -26.00 1.48 -21.23
C ARG A 378 -24.72 1.78 -22.02
N LYS A 379 -24.67 2.95 -22.68
CA LYS A 379 -23.47 3.39 -23.41
C LYS A 379 -22.32 3.71 -22.47
N SER A 380 -22.62 4.30 -21.31
CA SER A 380 -21.61 4.56 -20.27
C SER A 380 -21.05 3.26 -19.69
N LEU A 381 -21.90 2.27 -19.42
CA LEU A 381 -21.48 0.94 -18.96
C LEU A 381 -20.56 0.26 -19.98
N LEU A 382 -20.98 0.24 -21.24
CA LEU A 382 -20.17 -0.35 -22.32
C LEU A 382 -18.85 0.40 -22.50
N ALA A 383 -18.87 1.72 -22.45
CA ALA A 383 -17.65 2.53 -22.54
C ALA A 383 -16.69 2.25 -21.38
N GLY A 384 -17.23 2.10 -20.16
CA GLY A 384 -16.44 1.73 -18.99
C GLY A 384 -15.77 0.37 -19.14
N ILE A 385 -16.51 -0.66 -19.53
CA ILE A 385 -15.97 -2.00 -19.78
C ILE A 385 -14.91 -1.96 -20.89
N ASN A 386 -15.18 -1.31 -22.01
CA ASN A 386 -14.24 -1.20 -23.11
C ASN A 386 -12.96 -0.44 -22.72
N SER A 387 -13.07 0.59 -21.89
CA SER A 387 -11.92 1.35 -21.38
C SER A 387 -11.01 0.47 -20.53
N GLU A 388 -11.57 -0.27 -19.58
CA GLU A 388 -10.78 -1.17 -18.73
C GLU A 388 -10.17 -2.34 -19.51
N GLU A 389 -10.95 -2.96 -20.41
CA GLU A 389 -10.43 -4.00 -21.31
C GLU A 389 -9.29 -3.48 -22.19
N PHE A 390 -9.43 -2.28 -22.75
CA PHE A 390 -8.40 -1.65 -23.58
C PHE A 390 -7.11 -1.41 -22.80
N LYS A 391 -7.20 -0.82 -21.61
CA LYS A 391 -6.03 -0.60 -20.73
C LYS A 391 -5.30 -1.91 -20.44
N PHE A 392 -6.05 -2.97 -20.11
CA PHE A 392 -5.47 -4.28 -19.83
C PHE A 392 -4.79 -4.89 -21.06
N ARG A 393 -5.41 -4.80 -22.24
CA ARG A 393 -4.84 -5.33 -23.49
C ARG A 393 -3.61 -4.57 -23.99
N GLU A 394 -3.63 -3.25 -23.91
CA GLU A 394 -2.50 -2.40 -24.30
C GLU A 394 -1.32 -2.56 -23.34
N ALA A 395 -1.61 -2.72 -22.05
CA ALA A 395 -0.62 -2.90 -20.98
C ALA A 395 0.50 -1.84 -21.05
N ASP A 396 0.13 -0.61 -21.38
CA ASP A 396 1.00 0.56 -21.35
C ASP A 396 0.82 1.28 -20.01
N TYR A 397 1.80 1.13 -19.16
CA TYR A 397 1.81 1.69 -17.80
C TYR A 397 2.84 2.83 -17.66
N GLY A 398 3.18 3.49 -18.77
CA GLY A 398 4.13 4.60 -18.79
C GLY A 398 5.54 4.17 -18.34
N ASN A 399 6.03 4.77 -17.28
CA ASN A 399 7.37 4.47 -16.74
C ASN A 399 7.46 3.16 -15.92
N PHE A 400 6.33 2.52 -15.64
CA PHE A 400 6.32 1.27 -14.89
C PHE A 400 6.48 0.07 -15.84
N PRO A 401 7.42 -0.85 -15.56
CA PRO A 401 7.52 -2.10 -16.30
C PRO A 401 6.19 -2.86 -16.28
N LYS A 402 5.77 -3.38 -17.42
CA LYS A 402 4.54 -4.16 -17.54
C LYS A 402 4.51 -5.35 -16.58
N GLY A 403 5.63 -6.07 -16.47
CA GLY A 403 5.75 -7.20 -15.55
C GLY A 403 5.61 -6.82 -14.07
N LEU A 404 5.98 -5.59 -13.68
CA LEU A 404 5.77 -5.08 -12.33
C LEU A 404 4.26 -4.91 -12.04
N ILE A 405 3.52 -4.29 -12.95
CA ILE A 405 2.07 -4.09 -12.76
C ILE A 405 1.34 -5.43 -12.68
N TYR A 406 1.70 -6.40 -13.54
CA TYR A 406 1.17 -7.75 -13.43
C TYR A 406 1.53 -8.40 -12.08
N GLY A 407 2.75 -8.21 -11.59
CA GLY A 407 3.17 -8.73 -10.29
C GLY A 407 2.43 -8.10 -9.11
N LEU A 408 2.17 -6.80 -9.14
CA LEU A 408 1.34 -6.12 -8.13
C LEU A 408 -0.12 -6.59 -8.19
N SER A 409 -0.67 -6.80 -9.41
CA SER A 409 -2.00 -7.38 -9.59
C SER A 409 -2.10 -8.82 -9.07
N CYS A 410 -1.01 -9.59 -9.12
CA CYS A 410 -0.96 -10.89 -8.44
C CYS A 410 -1.19 -10.76 -6.95
N MET A 411 -0.62 -9.75 -6.31
CA MET A 411 -0.75 -9.54 -4.86
C MET A 411 -2.19 -9.19 -4.44
N ASP A 412 -3.00 -8.62 -5.32
CA ASP A 412 -4.40 -8.28 -5.03
C ASP A 412 -5.27 -9.50 -4.69
N SER A 413 -4.86 -10.69 -5.12
CA SER A 413 -5.51 -11.96 -4.74
C SER A 413 -4.58 -12.88 -3.94
N TRP A 414 -3.32 -13.00 -4.35
CA TRP A 414 -2.36 -13.93 -3.77
C TRP A 414 -2.07 -13.68 -2.29
N LEU A 415 -2.07 -12.41 -1.87
CA LEU A 415 -1.85 -12.03 -0.47
C LEU A 415 -2.94 -12.59 0.46
N TYR A 416 -4.14 -12.82 -0.05
CA TYR A 416 -5.34 -13.24 0.68
C TYR A 416 -5.72 -14.71 0.44
N ASP A 417 -5.22 -15.31 -0.65
CA ASP A 417 -5.33 -16.72 -0.97
C ASP A 417 -4.01 -17.20 -1.61
N ASP A 418 -3.26 -17.98 -0.85
CA ASP A 418 -1.93 -18.45 -1.23
C ASP A 418 -1.91 -19.28 -2.54
N ASP A 419 -3.05 -19.79 -3.00
CA ASP A 419 -3.20 -20.62 -4.19
C ASP A 419 -3.74 -19.86 -5.41
N GLU A 420 -4.04 -18.54 -5.27
CA GLU A 420 -4.65 -17.74 -6.33
C GLU A 420 -3.82 -16.50 -6.76
N PRO A 421 -2.57 -16.69 -7.28
CA PRO A 421 -1.74 -15.57 -7.73
C PRO A 421 -2.19 -14.95 -9.06
N PHE A 422 -2.99 -15.67 -9.88
CA PHE A 422 -3.26 -15.27 -11.27
C PHE A 422 -4.68 -14.77 -11.52
N LEU A 423 -5.47 -14.54 -10.46
CA LEU A 423 -6.89 -14.20 -10.58
C LEU A 423 -7.12 -12.96 -11.47
N TYR A 424 -6.34 -11.91 -11.26
CA TYR A 424 -6.45 -10.65 -12.00
C TYR A 424 -5.65 -10.61 -13.32
N LEU A 425 -5.01 -11.71 -13.70
CA LEU A 425 -4.34 -11.87 -14.99
C LEU A 425 -5.20 -12.67 -16.01
N LYS A 426 -6.40 -13.10 -15.61
CA LYS A 426 -7.37 -13.86 -16.41
C LYS A 426 -8.72 -13.17 -16.38
N ILE A 427 -8.81 -11.98 -16.95
CA ILE A 427 -9.98 -11.08 -16.81
C ILE A 427 -10.69 -10.74 -18.12
N LEU A 428 -10.16 -11.14 -19.27
CA LEU A 428 -10.82 -10.85 -20.56
C LEU A 428 -12.18 -11.52 -20.69
N ASP A 429 -12.32 -12.76 -20.21
CA ASP A 429 -13.60 -13.46 -20.17
C ASP A 429 -14.58 -12.80 -19.18
N VAL A 430 -14.08 -12.21 -18.09
CA VAL A 430 -14.91 -11.45 -17.15
C VAL A 430 -15.46 -10.19 -17.82
N PHE A 431 -14.66 -9.46 -18.59
CA PHE A 431 -15.15 -8.32 -19.37
C PHE A 431 -16.21 -8.73 -20.39
N ALA A 432 -16.02 -9.86 -21.09
CA ALA A 432 -17.01 -10.39 -22.01
C ALA A 432 -18.33 -10.70 -21.29
N ALA A 433 -18.27 -11.37 -20.15
CA ALA A 433 -19.44 -11.65 -19.31
C ALA A 433 -20.15 -10.39 -18.82
N LEU A 434 -19.39 -9.37 -18.40
CA LEU A 434 -19.97 -8.10 -17.97
C LEU A 434 -20.69 -7.37 -19.11
N LYS A 435 -20.19 -7.44 -20.35
CA LYS A 435 -20.88 -6.88 -21.53
C LYS A 435 -22.26 -7.53 -21.76
N GLU A 436 -22.36 -8.85 -21.62
CA GLU A 436 -23.62 -9.58 -21.73
C GLU A 436 -24.60 -9.20 -20.62
N LYS A 437 -24.10 -8.81 -19.45
CA LYS A 437 -24.90 -8.45 -18.29
C LYS A 437 -25.47 -7.01 -18.33
N ILE A 438 -25.03 -6.16 -19.24
CA ILE A 438 -25.49 -4.76 -19.33
C ILE A 438 -27.02 -4.68 -19.45
N GLU A 439 -27.64 -5.54 -20.25
CA GLU A 439 -29.09 -5.52 -20.50
C GLU A 439 -29.92 -6.31 -19.46
N THR A 440 -29.28 -6.95 -18.50
CA THR A 440 -29.96 -7.84 -17.55
C THR A 440 -30.40 -7.18 -16.25
N GLY A 441 -30.00 -5.93 -16.03
CA GLY A 441 -30.19 -5.24 -14.73
C GLY A 441 -29.12 -5.59 -13.68
N TYR A 442 -28.08 -6.32 -14.06
CA TYR A 442 -27.02 -6.77 -13.15
C TYR A 442 -26.33 -5.62 -12.41
N PHE A 443 -25.99 -4.53 -13.12
CA PHE A 443 -25.31 -3.39 -12.50
C PHE A 443 -26.22 -2.62 -11.53
N GLU A 444 -27.51 -2.53 -11.84
CA GLU A 444 -28.51 -1.95 -10.96
C GLU A 444 -28.72 -2.81 -9.70
N GLU A 445 -28.70 -4.14 -9.81
CA GLU A 445 -28.73 -5.06 -8.68
C GLU A 445 -27.50 -4.92 -7.79
N LEU A 446 -26.30 -4.70 -8.36
CA LEU A 446 -25.08 -4.41 -7.59
C LEU A 446 -25.21 -3.12 -6.80
N ILE A 447 -25.75 -2.07 -7.39
CA ILE A 447 -26.01 -0.79 -6.71
C ILE A 447 -26.98 -1.01 -5.54
N GLN A 448 -28.09 -1.72 -5.77
CA GLN A 448 -29.04 -2.02 -4.69
C GLN A 448 -28.38 -2.78 -3.55
N LYS A 449 -27.71 -3.87 -3.86
CA LYS A 449 -27.15 -4.79 -2.86
C LYS A 449 -25.97 -4.18 -2.11
N TYR A 450 -25.00 -3.60 -2.83
CA TYR A 450 -23.71 -3.19 -2.27
C TYR A 450 -23.62 -1.72 -1.88
N LEU A 451 -24.45 -0.84 -2.47
CA LEU A 451 -24.45 0.59 -2.13
C LEU A 451 -25.65 1.03 -1.32
N LEU A 452 -26.85 0.54 -1.60
CA LEU A 452 -28.06 0.94 -0.88
C LEU A 452 -28.33 0.07 0.35
N ASP A 453 -28.39 -1.25 0.19
CA ASP A 453 -28.75 -2.18 1.27
C ASP A 453 -27.57 -2.52 2.19
N ASN A 454 -26.34 -2.18 1.80
CA ASN A 454 -25.16 -2.43 2.57
C ASN A 454 -24.96 -1.37 3.66
N SER A 455 -24.90 -1.79 4.92
CA SER A 455 -24.67 -0.92 6.07
C SER A 455 -23.20 -0.70 6.42
N HIS A 456 -22.27 -1.42 5.75
CA HIS A 456 -20.83 -1.28 5.97
C HIS A 456 -20.31 -0.04 5.25
N LYS A 457 -20.67 1.12 5.82
CA LYS A 457 -20.38 2.46 5.27
C LYS A 457 -19.73 3.34 6.32
N SER A 458 -18.95 4.30 5.85
CA SER A 458 -18.51 5.43 6.65
C SER A 458 -18.77 6.76 5.91
N TYR A 459 -19.26 7.75 6.66
CA TYR A 459 -19.36 9.13 6.21
C TYR A 459 -18.26 9.90 6.93
N VAL A 460 -17.30 10.40 6.17
CA VAL A 460 -16.11 11.07 6.72
C VAL A 460 -16.10 12.52 6.27
N SER A 461 -15.95 13.42 7.23
CA SER A 461 -15.67 14.84 6.96
C SER A 461 -14.29 15.21 7.47
N ILE A 462 -13.52 15.92 6.64
CA ILE A 462 -12.26 16.53 7.01
C ILE A 462 -12.46 18.03 7.03
N GLU A 463 -12.34 18.64 8.21
CA GLU A 463 -12.69 20.03 8.45
C GLU A 463 -11.45 20.91 8.58
N PRO A 464 -11.43 22.09 7.92
CA PRO A 464 -10.32 23.02 8.06
C PRO A 464 -10.23 23.58 9.47
N GLU A 465 -9.03 23.54 10.07
CA GLU A 465 -8.74 24.17 11.35
C GLU A 465 -7.55 25.13 11.19
N LYS A 466 -7.77 26.40 11.50
CA LYS A 466 -6.71 27.42 11.45
C LYS A 466 -5.70 27.19 12.55
N GLY A 467 -4.42 27.14 12.18
CA GLY A 467 -3.33 27.04 13.13
C GLY A 467 -3.16 25.68 13.81
N LEU A 468 -3.81 24.62 13.29
CA LEU A 468 -3.68 23.26 13.85
C LEU A 468 -2.22 22.80 13.92
N ASN A 469 -1.46 22.90 12.83
CA ASN A 469 -0.05 22.47 12.80
C ASN A 469 0.80 23.25 13.81
N ALA A 470 0.60 24.56 13.93
CA ALA A 470 1.33 25.38 14.89
C ALA A 470 0.99 25.00 16.34
N ARG A 471 -0.26 24.64 16.62
CA ARG A 471 -0.68 24.16 17.95
C ARG A 471 -0.05 22.80 18.25
N LEU A 472 -0.08 21.85 17.32
CA LEU A 472 0.51 20.53 17.50
C LEU A 472 2.04 20.61 17.67
N GLU A 473 2.71 21.48 16.92
CA GLU A 473 4.14 21.72 17.08
C GLU A 473 4.49 22.26 18.47
N LYS A 474 3.72 23.23 18.96
CA LYS A 474 3.90 23.79 20.30
C LYS A 474 3.64 22.74 21.39
N GLU A 475 2.61 21.93 21.26
CA GLU A 475 2.32 20.82 22.19
C GLU A 475 3.47 19.80 22.23
N LEU A 476 4.06 19.50 21.07
CA LEU A 476 5.25 18.65 20.97
C LEU A 476 6.46 19.29 21.65
N GLU A 477 6.74 20.57 21.40
CA GLU A 477 7.83 21.31 22.06
C GLU A 477 7.68 21.30 23.58
N GLU A 478 6.48 21.52 24.09
CA GLU A 478 6.18 21.49 25.55
C GLU A 478 6.38 20.07 26.11
N LYS A 479 5.93 19.02 25.40
CA LYS A 479 6.14 17.63 25.80
C LYS A 479 7.62 17.27 25.85
N LEU A 480 8.40 17.68 24.84
CA LEU A 480 9.84 17.44 24.80
C LEU A 480 10.61 18.23 25.84
N ALA A 481 10.18 19.45 26.14
CA ALA A 481 10.77 20.24 27.23
C ALA A 481 10.51 19.61 28.61
N ALA A 482 9.32 19.03 28.82
CA ALA A 482 9.01 18.26 30.03
C ALA A 482 9.88 17.00 30.12
N TYR A 483 9.99 16.25 29.03
CA TYR A 483 10.88 15.09 28.93
C TYR A 483 12.32 15.44 29.30
N LYS A 484 12.87 16.53 28.76
CA LYS A 484 14.23 16.99 29.10
C LYS A 484 14.42 17.29 30.57
N LYS A 485 13.42 17.88 31.22
CA LYS A 485 13.48 18.21 32.67
C LYS A 485 13.55 16.97 33.57
N ASP A 486 12.99 15.86 33.11
CA ASP A 486 12.98 14.60 33.85
C ASP A 486 14.29 13.80 33.69
N LEU A 487 15.15 14.19 32.74
CA LEU A 487 16.45 13.57 32.52
C LEU A 487 17.49 14.00 33.57
N SER A 488 18.31 13.05 34.00
CA SER A 488 19.52 13.34 34.81
C SER A 488 20.60 14.02 33.95
N GLU A 489 21.59 14.63 34.62
CA GLU A 489 22.73 15.23 33.90
C GLU A 489 23.48 14.19 33.02
N GLU A 490 23.62 12.95 33.51
CA GLU A 490 24.28 11.85 32.75
C GLU A 490 23.48 11.50 31.51
N GLU A 491 22.14 11.43 31.58
CA GLU A 491 21.27 11.17 30.43
C GLU A 491 21.31 12.30 29.43
N ILE A 492 21.37 13.58 29.89
CA ILE A 492 21.55 14.73 29.00
C ILE A 492 22.90 14.65 28.26
N ASP A 493 23.99 14.39 29.02
CA ASP A 493 25.33 14.24 28.41
C ASP A 493 25.38 13.12 27.38
N LYS A 494 24.74 11.99 27.70
CA LYS A 494 24.64 10.86 26.78
C LYS A 494 23.85 11.24 25.51
N LEU A 495 22.73 11.93 25.66
CA LEU A 495 21.90 12.34 24.52
C LEU A 495 22.65 13.32 23.58
N VAL A 496 23.45 14.23 24.13
CA VAL A 496 24.32 15.11 23.34
C VAL A 496 25.41 14.30 22.62
N GLU A 497 26.01 13.32 23.28
CA GLU A 497 27.02 12.43 22.69
C GLU A 497 26.41 11.55 21.58
N ASP A 498 25.25 10.94 21.82
CA ASP A 498 24.52 10.14 20.86
C ASP A 498 24.16 10.97 19.60
N THR A 499 23.75 12.23 19.79
CA THR A 499 23.46 13.15 18.68
C THR A 499 24.70 13.42 17.84
N LYS A 500 25.86 13.67 18.46
CA LYS A 500 27.12 13.88 17.75
C LYS A 500 27.57 12.63 17.02
N HIS A 501 27.47 11.47 17.68
CA HIS A 501 27.83 10.18 17.09
C HIS A 501 27.00 9.89 15.84
N LEU A 502 25.68 10.08 15.92
CA LEU A 502 24.79 9.85 14.78
C LEU A 502 25.10 10.80 13.60
N LYS A 503 25.40 12.07 13.87
CA LYS A 503 25.82 13.02 12.83
C LYS A 503 27.12 12.60 12.16
N GLN A 504 28.10 12.14 12.94
CA GLN A 504 29.34 11.60 12.38
C GLN A 504 29.07 10.37 11.49
N TYR A 505 28.24 9.44 11.97
CA TYR A 505 27.81 8.28 11.18
C TYR A 505 27.14 8.71 9.87
N GLN A 506 26.28 9.73 9.87
CA GLN A 506 25.62 10.23 8.68
C GLN A 506 26.59 10.85 7.65
N GLU A 507 27.67 11.48 8.12
CA GLU A 507 28.70 12.12 7.28
C GLU A 507 29.74 11.12 6.74
N GLU A 508 29.83 9.90 7.29
CA GLU A 508 30.75 8.88 6.77
C GLU A 508 30.37 8.49 5.33
N PRO A 509 31.36 8.42 4.41
CA PRO A 509 31.10 7.98 3.04
C PRO A 509 30.64 6.52 3.00
N SER A 510 29.87 6.20 1.96
CA SER A 510 29.39 4.84 1.67
C SER A 510 30.52 3.91 1.30
#